data_3d1920d9a21817781c20c12ac2a848ff
#
_entry.id   3d1920d9a21817781c20c12ac2a848ff
#
_cell.length_a   1.000
_cell.length_b   1.000
_cell.length_c   1.000
_cell.angle_alpha   90.00
_cell.angle_beta   90.00
_cell.angle_gamma   90.00
#
_symmetry.space_group_name_H-M   'P 1'
#
loop_
_entity.id
_entity.type
_entity.pdbx_description
1 polymer ?
#
loop_
_entity_poly.entity_id
_entity_poly.type
_entity_poly.pdbx_seq_one_letter_code
_entity_poly.pdbx_strand_id
1 'polypeptide(L)'
;MKKQRYEVIGTLNNNGVVAKDELNKEVILLGKGIGFKRKAGDVIENPGKNIKCYSLEKNTGKNVLQGVDPIFLEIANEIIRYAEKEFGDIDTKILLPLADHIAFSIDRIKNDMVISNPLTSDIRLLFADEYEVATKARKIIKRRLGYEITDDEIGYISLHIHAALSSQPPARSLQVASIIHQTVTYVEETFNIVIDEDSIAYIRLVNHKIGRAHV
;
A
#
# COMPACT_ATOMS: atom_id res chain seq x y z
N MET A 1 -8.67 -28.06 11.30
CA MET A 1 -8.64 -26.79 10.53
C MET A 1 -10.07 -26.29 10.44
N LYS A 2 -10.36 -25.02 10.82
CA LYS A 2 -11.69 -24.43 10.62
C LYS A 2 -11.97 -24.41 9.11
N LYS A 3 -13.12 -24.94 8.70
CA LYS A 3 -13.61 -24.77 7.32
C LYS A 3 -13.82 -23.28 7.09
N GLN A 4 -13.21 -22.71 6.08
CA GLN A 4 -13.47 -21.35 5.64
C GLN A 4 -14.51 -21.39 4.54
N ARG A 5 -15.59 -20.67 4.72
CA ARG A 5 -16.69 -20.59 3.77
C ARG A 5 -17.00 -19.14 3.43
N TYR A 6 -17.14 -18.87 2.13
CA TYR A 6 -17.44 -17.55 1.60
C TYR A 6 -18.58 -17.64 0.60
N GLU A 7 -19.55 -16.71 0.70
CA GLU A 7 -20.63 -16.55 -0.26
C GLU A 7 -20.33 -15.39 -1.19
N VAL A 8 -20.27 -15.62 -2.50
CA VAL A 8 -19.92 -14.61 -3.50
C VAL A 8 -21.05 -13.59 -3.61
N ILE A 9 -20.72 -12.32 -3.43
CA ILE A 9 -21.60 -11.17 -3.70
C ILE A 9 -21.53 -10.79 -5.17
N GLY A 10 -20.31 -10.83 -5.74
CA GLY A 10 -20.06 -10.51 -7.13
C GLY A 10 -18.62 -10.80 -7.53
N THR A 11 -18.40 -10.90 -8.83
CA THR A 11 -17.10 -11.18 -9.42
C THR A 11 -16.50 -9.89 -9.94
N LEU A 12 -15.26 -9.60 -9.53
CA LEU A 12 -14.47 -8.49 -10.05
C LEU A 12 -13.89 -8.84 -11.42
N ASN A 13 -13.21 -9.99 -11.49
CA ASN A 13 -12.67 -10.57 -12.72
C ASN A 13 -12.34 -12.06 -12.47
N ASN A 14 -11.57 -12.69 -13.36
CA ASN A 14 -11.17 -14.09 -13.18
C ASN A 14 -10.31 -14.35 -11.94
N ASN A 15 -9.70 -13.32 -11.33
CA ASN A 15 -8.76 -13.44 -10.22
C ASN A 15 -9.26 -12.77 -8.93
N GLY A 16 -10.47 -12.23 -8.92
CA GLY A 16 -11.03 -11.54 -7.78
C GLY A 16 -12.53 -11.67 -7.63
N VAL A 17 -12.99 -11.82 -6.40
CA VAL A 17 -14.41 -11.79 -6.03
C VAL A 17 -14.62 -10.98 -4.77
N VAL A 18 -15.79 -10.34 -4.67
CA VAL A 18 -16.32 -9.81 -3.40
C VAL A 18 -17.24 -10.88 -2.82
N ALA A 19 -17.08 -11.19 -1.55
CA ALA A 19 -17.82 -12.25 -0.88
C ALA A 19 -18.16 -11.86 0.56
N LYS A 20 -18.98 -12.66 1.22
CA LYS A 20 -19.22 -12.63 2.66
C LYS A 20 -18.60 -13.85 3.32
N ASP A 21 -17.97 -13.65 4.45
CA ASP A 21 -17.48 -14.74 5.30
C ASP A 21 -18.60 -15.34 6.18
N GLU A 22 -18.26 -16.33 6.99
CA GLU A 22 -19.20 -17.02 7.92
C GLU A 22 -19.80 -16.07 8.96
N LEU A 23 -19.17 -14.93 9.24
CA LEU A 23 -19.64 -13.89 10.16
C LEU A 23 -20.43 -12.80 9.41
N ASN A 24 -20.77 -13.03 8.13
CA ASN A 24 -21.47 -12.07 7.27
C ASN A 24 -20.67 -10.76 7.05
N LYS A 25 -19.34 -10.79 7.21
CA LYS A 25 -18.47 -9.67 6.90
C LYS A 25 -18.09 -9.70 5.42
N GLU A 26 -18.09 -8.53 4.81
CA GLU A 26 -17.67 -8.37 3.42
C GLU A 26 -16.15 -8.50 3.30
N VAL A 27 -15.71 -9.26 2.30
CA VAL A 27 -14.29 -9.51 2.01
C VAL A 27 -14.04 -9.48 0.51
N ILE A 28 -12.80 -9.17 0.14
CA ILE A 28 -12.29 -9.43 -1.21
C ILE A 28 -11.40 -10.67 -1.14
N LEU A 29 -11.65 -11.64 -2.00
CA LEU A 29 -10.75 -12.76 -2.24
C LEU A 29 -9.99 -12.50 -3.54
N LEU A 30 -8.66 -12.46 -3.46
CA LEU A 30 -7.77 -12.26 -4.61
C LEU A 30 -6.81 -13.44 -4.78
N GLY A 31 -6.72 -13.92 -5.99
CA GLY A 31 -5.77 -14.95 -6.41
C GLY A 31 -6.19 -15.62 -7.69
N LYS A 32 -5.24 -16.28 -8.35
CA LYS A 32 -5.42 -16.85 -9.68
C LYS A 32 -6.64 -17.77 -9.76
N GLY A 33 -7.59 -17.42 -10.61
CA GLY A 33 -8.74 -18.25 -10.96
C GLY A 33 -9.90 -18.25 -9.95
N ILE A 34 -9.82 -17.51 -8.83
CA ILE A 34 -10.86 -17.53 -7.78
C ILE A 34 -12.23 -17.04 -8.29
N GLY A 35 -12.22 -16.09 -9.24
CA GLY A 35 -13.44 -15.54 -9.85
C GLY A 35 -13.86 -16.24 -11.15
N PHE A 36 -13.07 -17.20 -11.65
CA PHE A 36 -13.36 -17.83 -12.93
C PHE A 36 -14.67 -18.60 -12.89
N LYS A 37 -15.60 -18.26 -13.79
CA LYS A 37 -16.97 -18.81 -13.87
C LYS A 37 -17.81 -18.66 -12.60
N ARG A 38 -17.44 -17.76 -11.68
CA ARG A 38 -18.22 -17.49 -10.47
C ARG A 38 -19.29 -16.44 -10.72
N LYS A 39 -20.38 -16.57 -9.99
CA LYS A 39 -21.51 -15.61 -9.96
C LYS A 39 -21.98 -15.38 -8.53
N ALA A 40 -22.77 -14.34 -8.34
CA ALA A 40 -23.40 -14.05 -7.04
C ALA A 40 -24.20 -15.26 -6.55
N GLY A 41 -24.08 -15.57 -5.26
CA GLY A 41 -24.69 -16.71 -4.59
C GLY A 41 -23.84 -18.00 -4.61
N ASP A 42 -22.74 -18.04 -5.40
CA ASP A 42 -21.84 -19.19 -5.36
C ASP A 42 -21.13 -19.28 -4.01
N VAL A 43 -20.83 -20.49 -3.57
CA VAL A 43 -20.10 -20.75 -2.33
C VAL A 43 -18.69 -21.18 -2.65
N ILE A 44 -17.71 -20.58 -1.95
CA ILE A 44 -16.30 -20.94 -2.00
C ILE A 44 -15.95 -21.56 -0.64
N GLU A 45 -15.58 -22.83 -0.64
CA GLU A 45 -15.11 -23.51 0.57
C GLU A 45 -13.59 -23.72 0.48
N ASN A 46 -12.90 -23.40 1.57
CA ASN A 46 -11.45 -23.59 1.73
C ASN A 46 -10.66 -23.08 0.52
N PRO A 47 -10.71 -21.77 0.22
CA PRO A 47 -9.90 -21.20 -0.85
C PRO A 47 -8.42 -21.59 -0.63
N GLY A 48 -7.73 -22.00 -1.69
CA GLY A 48 -6.36 -22.48 -1.58
C GLY A 48 -5.41 -21.43 -0.98
N LYS A 49 -4.23 -21.88 -0.50
CA LYS A 49 -3.21 -21.00 0.14
C LYS A 49 -2.76 -19.81 -0.72
N ASN A 50 -2.97 -19.86 -2.03
CA ASN A 50 -2.65 -18.80 -2.96
C ASN A 50 -3.74 -17.72 -3.06
N ILE A 51 -4.88 -17.91 -2.40
CA ILE A 51 -5.96 -16.93 -2.34
C ILE A 51 -5.77 -16.09 -1.09
N LYS A 52 -5.67 -14.78 -1.27
CA LYS A 52 -5.59 -13.81 -0.18
C LYS A 52 -6.98 -13.27 0.12
N CYS A 53 -7.30 -13.17 1.41
CA CYS A 53 -8.54 -12.60 1.91
C CYS A 53 -8.28 -11.21 2.51
N TYR A 54 -9.05 -10.23 2.07
CA TYR A 54 -8.97 -8.85 2.53
C TYR A 54 -10.30 -8.44 3.12
N SER A 55 -10.28 -7.96 4.35
CA SER A 55 -11.50 -7.46 5.02
C SER A 55 -11.94 -6.13 4.43
N LEU A 56 -13.24 -5.98 4.20
CA LEU A 56 -13.87 -4.72 3.80
C LEU A 56 -14.61 -4.10 4.98
N GLU A 57 -14.76 -2.78 4.93
CA GLU A 57 -15.72 -2.09 5.79
C GLU A 57 -17.15 -2.48 5.38
N LYS A 58 -18.06 -2.40 6.35
CA LYS A 58 -19.46 -2.78 6.13
C LYS A 58 -20.09 -1.98 4.97
N ASN A 59 -20.78 -2.68 4.07
CA ASN A 59 -21.45 -2.13 2.88
C ASN A 59 -20.53 -1.52 1.80
N THR A 60 -19.24 -1.84 1.82
CA THR A 60 -18.27 -1.34 0.82
C THR A 60 -18.20 -2.24 -0.43
N GLY A 61 -18.59 -3.50 -0.32
CA GLY A 61 -18.43 -4.49 -1.41
C GLY A 61 -19.11 -4.10 -2.72
N LYS A 62 -20.30 -3.48 -2.67
CA LYS A 62 -20.99 -2.99 -3.88
C LYS A 62 -20.23 -1.86 -4.57
N ASN A 63 -19.66 -0.94 -3.78
CA ASN A 63 -18.87 0.18 -4.31
C ASN A 63 -17.59 -0.34 -4.98
N VAL A 64 -16.95 -1.35 -4.37
CA VAL A 64 -15.77 -2.00 -4.96
C VAL A 64 -16.11 -2.67 -6.30
N LEU A 65 -17.25 -3.38 -6.38
CA LEU A 65 -17.68 -4.03 -7.61
C LEU A 65 -17.97 -3.05 -8.76
N GLN A 66 -18.40 -1.82 -8.45
CA GLN A 66 -18.82 -0.84 -9.43
C GLN A 66 -17.77 0.23 -9.75
N GLY A 67 -16.86 0.51 -8.83
CA GLY A 67 -15.99 1.69 -8.90
C GLY A 67 -14.49 1.40 -8.97
N VAL A 68 -14.03 0.19 -8.67
CA VAL A 68 -12.61 -0.12 -8.64
C VAL A 68 -12.25 -1.02 -9.83
N ASP A 69 -11.31 -0.56 -10.67
CA ASP A 69 -10.74 -1.43 -11.71
C ASP A 69 -9.91 -2.55 -11.04
N PRO A 70 -10.28 -3.83 -11.28
CA PRO A 70 -9.63 -4.97 -10.65
C PRO A 70 -8.12 -5.06 -10.86
N ILE A 71 -7.60 -4.45 -11.93
CA ILE A 71 -6.17 -4.45 -12.21
C ILE A 71 -5.36 -3.77 -11.08
N PHE A 72 -5.88 -2.68 -10.49
CA PHE A 72 -5.21 -1.99 -9.41
C PHE A 72 -5.25 -2.78 -8.11
N LEU A 73 -6.33 -3.52 -7.85
CA LEU A 73 -6.41 -4.45 -6.72
C LEU A 73 -5.38 -5.59 -6.86
N GLU A 74 -5.21 -6.13 -8.07
CA GLU A 74 -4.20 -7.15 -8.33
C GLU A 74 -2.77 -6.64 -8.15
N ILE A 75 -2.48 -5.42 -8.63
CA ILE A 75 -1.18 -4.78 -8.45
C ILE A 75 -0.91 -4.52 -6.97
N ALA A 76 -1.87 -3.93 -6.25
CA ALA A 76 -1.76 -3.70 -4.82
C ALA A 76 -1.53 -5.01 -4.05
N ASN A 77 -2.28 -6.08 -4.35
CA ASN A 77 -2.09 -7.41 -3.76
C ASN A 77 -0.68 -7.96 -4.03
N GLU A 78 -0.11 -7.74 -5.21
CA GLU A 78 1.25 -8.19 -5.51
C GLU A 78 2.29 -7.42 -4.68
N ILE A 79 2.15 -6.10 -4.52
CA ILE A 79 3.01 -5.27 -3.67
C ILE A 79 2.88 -5.70 -2.19
N ILE A 80 1.67 -5.89 -1.71
CA ILE A 80 1.37 -6.34 -0.34
C ILE A 80 2.07 -7.68 -0.05
N ARG A 81 2.07 -8.62 -1.00
CA ARG A 81 2.78 -9.89 -0.83
C ARG A 81 4.30 -9.73 -0.68
N TYR A 82 4.90 -8.75 -1.33
CA TYR A 82 6.32 -8.44 -1.09
C TYR A 82 6.53 -7.86 0.32
N ALA A 83 5.65 -6.98 0.78
CA ALA A 83 5.71 -6.44 2.12
C ALA A 83 5.51 -7.53 3.19
N GLU A 84 4.55 -8.44 3.01
CA GLU A 84 4.34 -9.57 3.93
C GLU A 84 5.53 -10.54 3.98
N LYS A 85 6.22 -10.72 2.86
CA LYS A 85 7.42 -11.57 2.82
C LYS A 85 8.56 -10.98 3.65
N GLU A 86 8.67 -9.65 3.69
CA GLU A 86 9.72 -8.93 4.40
C GLU A 86 9.37 -8.73 5.88
N PHE A 87 8.16 -8.27 6.15
CA PHE A 87 7.75 -7.81 7.48
C PHE A 87 6.85 -8.79 8.25
N GLY A 88 6.35 -9.84 7.59
CA GLY A 88 5.35 -10.72 8.18
C GLY A 88 3.93 -10.19 7.96
N ASP A 89 3.04 -10.43 8.94
CA ASP A 89 1.62 -10.03 8.82
C ASP A 89 1.47 -8.51 8.85
N ILE A 90 0.68 -7.99 7.91
CA ILE A 90 0.35 -6.56 7.82
C ILE A 90 -1.17 -6.38 7.78
N ASP A 91 -1.65 -5.17 8.13
CA ASP A 91 -3.09 -4.89 8.10
C ASP A 91 -3.65 -4.99 6.68
N THR A 92 -4.57 -5.92 6.48
CA THR A 92 -5.20 -6.17 5.17
C THR A 92 -6.06 -5.01 4.67
N LYS A 93 -6.40 -4.03 5.51
CA LYS A 93 -7.12 -2.81 5.11
C LYS A 93 -6.33 -1.92 4.16
N ILE A 94 -5.03 -2.14 4.03
CA ILE A 94 -4.17 -1.42 3.07
C ILE A 94 -4.61 -1.61 1.61
N LEU A 95 -5.30 -2.70 1.26
CA LEU A 95 -5.57 -3.07 -0.14
C LEU A 95 -6.25 -1.94 -0.92
N LEU A 96 -7.37 -1.43 -0.42
CA LEU A 96 -8.14 -0.39 -1.14
C LEU A 96 -7.38 0.94 -1.20
N PRO A 97 -6.87 1.51 -0.09
CA PRO A 97 -6.09 2.75 -0.14
C PRO A 97 -4.87 2.68 -1.05
N LEU A 98 -4.18 1.53 -1.08
CA LEU A 98 -3.02 1.34 -1.96
C LEU A 98 -3.45 1.22 -3.43
N ALA A 99 -4.53 0.49 -3.72
CA ALA A 99 -5.08 0.37 -5.07
C ALA A 99 -5.53 1.73 -5.62
N ASP A 100 -6.22 2.53 -4.80
CA ASP A 100 -6.66 3.89 -5.15
C ASP A 100 -5.46 4.80 -5.42
N HIS A 101 -4.44 4.76 -4.55
CA HIS A 101 -3.22 5.54 -4.79
C HIS A 101 -2.56 5.18 -6.13
N ILE A 102 -2.42 3.89 -6.44
CA ILE A 102 -1.83 3.44 -7.71
C ILE A 102 -2.70 3.90 -8.89
N ALA A 103 -4.01 3.79 -8.79
CA ALA A 103 -4.93 4.24 -9.84
C ALA A 103 -4.77 5.74 -10.12
N PHE A 104 -4.74 6.58 -9.08
CA PHE A 104 -4.51 8.01 -9.21
C PHE A 104 -3.11 8.34 -9.75
N SER A 105 -2.07 7.60 -9.36
CA SER A 105 -0.72 7.76 -9.90
C SER A 105 -0.70 7.52 -11.41
N ILE A 106 -1.33 6.44 -11.86
CA ILE A 106 -1.40 6.12 -13.29
C ILE A 106 -2.24 7.14 -14.06
N ASP A 107 -3.34 7.62 -13.48
CA ASP A 107 -4.15 8.66 -14.10
C ASP A 107 -3.35 9.96 -14.28
N ARG A 108 -2.58 10.38 -13.29
CA ARG A 108 -1.67 11.53 -13.39
C ARG A 108 -0.63 11.34 -14.51
N ILE A 109 0.03 10.18 -14.56
CA ILE A 109 1.03 9.88 -15.58
C ILE A 109 0.42 9.93 -16.98
N LYS A 110 -0.79 9.40 -17.17
CA LYS A 110 -1.51 9.47 -18.46
C LYS A 110 -1.82 10.89 -18.92
N ASN A 111 -1.97 11.80 -17.98
CA ASN A 111 -2.28 13.20 -18.23
C ASN A 111 -1.05 14.11 -18.15
N ASP A 112 0.17 13.55 -18.19
CA ASP A 112 1.45 14.26 -18.08
C ASP A 112 1.55 15.15 -16.82
N MET A 113 0.82 14.79 -15.75
CA MET A 113 0.85 15.47 -14.47
C MET A 113 1.89 14.80 -13.57
N VAL A 114 3.07 15.38 -13.47
CA VAL A 114 4.13 14.92 -12.56
C VAL A 114 3.89 15.52 -11.18
N ILE A 115 3.85 14.66 -10.15
CA ILE A 115 3.91 15.12 -8.77
C ILE A 115 5.38 15.19 -8.34
N SER A 116 5.75 16.29 -7.70
CA SER A 116 6.98 16.40 -6.93
C SER A 116 6.63 16.35 -5.44
N ASN A 117 7.28 15.47 -4.71
CA ASN A 117 7.16 15.38 -3.26
C ASN A 117 8.49 15.84 -2.63
N PRO A 118 8.56 17.05 -2.05
CA PRO A 118 9.79 17.55 -1.44
C PRO A 118 10.28 16.69 -0.26
N LEU A 119 9.43 15.80 0.26
CA LEU A 119 9.73 14.93 1.38
C LEU A 119 10.23 13.52 0.96
N THR A 120 10.45 13.29 -0.33
CA THR A 120 10.84 11.94 -0.81
C THR A 120 12.15 11.45 -0.18
N SER A 121 13.14 12.32 -0.02
CA SER A 121 14.41 11.99 0.65
C SER A 121 14.20 11.64 2.13
N ASP A 122 13.41 12.47 2.84
CA ASP A 122 13.08 12.22 4.25
C ASP A 122 12.30 10.90 4.43
N ILE A 123 11.31 10.65 3.57
CA ILE A 123 10.54 9.41 3.59
C ILE A 123 11.44 8.20 3.36
N ARG A 124 12.35 8.27 2.37
CA ARG A 124 13.30 7.21 2.08
C ARG A 124 14.23 6.91 3.25
N LEU A 125 14.64 7.95 3.98
CA LEU A 125 15.50 7.80 5.15
C LEU A 125 14.76 7.24 6.36
N LEU A 126 13.56 7.76 6.63
CA LEU A 126 12.76 7.39 7.80
C LEU A 126 12.15 6.00 7.72
N PHE A 127 11.78 5.58 6.53
CA PHE A 127 11.06 4.34 6.24
C PHE A 127 11.83 3.52 5.20
N ALA A 128 13.15 3.35 5.43
CA ALA A 128 14.07 2.78 4.45
C ALA A 128 13.68 1.37 4.02
N ASP A 129 13.26 0.52 4.95
CA ASP A 129 12.87 -0.87 4.68
C ASP A 129 11.58 -0.93 3.87
N GLU A 130 10.58 -0.12 4.25
CA GLU A 130 9.31 0.00 3.52
C GLU A 130 9.54 0.60 2.12
N TYR A 131 10.46 1.57 2.00
CA TYR A 131 10.81 2.18 0.73
C TYR A 131 11.49 1.16 -0.20
N GLU A 132 12.39 0.32 0.33
CA GLU A 132 13.00 -0.76 -0.46
C GLU A 132 11.95 -1.73 -1.00
N VAL A 133 11.01 -2.16 -0.17
CA VAL A 133 9.89 -2.98 -0.61
C VAL A 133 9.04 -2.25 -1.65
N ALA A 134 8.73 -0.96 -1.43
CA ALA A 134 7.95 -0.15 -2.36
C ALA A 134 8.60 -0.03 -3.74
N THR A 135 9.95 -0.09 -3.84
CA THR A 135 10.65 -0.08 -5.15
C THR A 135 10.21 -1.23 -6.07
N LYS A 136 9.73 -2.34 -5.53
CA LYS A 136 9.20 -3.47 -6.32
C LYS A 136 7.97 -3.06 -7.14
N ALA A 137 7.21 -2.06 -6.64
CA ALA A 137 6.05 -1.53 -7.35
C ALA A 137 6.39 -1.01 -8.76
N ARG A 138 7.57 -0.40 -8.96
CA ARG A 138 8.03 0.08 -10.27
C ARG A 138 8.03 -1.03 -11.30
N LYS A 139 8.61 -2.19 -10.97
CA LYS A 139 8.67 -3.34 -11.88
C LYS A 139 7.31 -3.98 -12.11
N ILE A 140 6.47 -4.04 -11.08
CA ILE A 140 5.12 -4.60 -11.16
C ILE A 140 4.25 -3.74 -12.07
N ILE A 141 4.22 -2.43 -11.83
CA ILE A 141 3.40 -1.47 -12.61
C ILE A 141 3.88 -1.43 -14.06
N LYS A 142 5.20 -1.35 -14.29
CA LYS A 142 5.77 -1.37 -15.66
C LYS A 142 5.35 -2.63 -16.42
N ARG A 143 5.44 -3.79 -15.79
CA ARG A 143 5.05 -5.08 -16.40
C ARG A 143 3.55 -5.18 -16.67
N ARG A 144 2.73 -4.68 -15.73
CA ARG A 144 1.27 -4.86 -15.79
C ARG A 144 0.56 -3.80 -16.64
N LEU A 145 1.06 -2.57 -16.63
CA LEU A 145 0.40 -1.40 -17.23
C LEU A 145 1.25 -0.67 -18.26
N GLY A 146 2.57 -0.94 -18.33
CA GLY A 146 3.49 -0.27 -19.25
C GLY A 146 3.98 1.10 -18.79
N TYR A 147 3.53 1.60 -17.62
CA TYR A 147 3.91 2.91 -17.08
C TYR A 147 5.08 2.82 -16.12
N GLU A 148 5.88 3.88 -16.05
CA GLU A 148 6.93 4.06 -15.04
C GLU A 148 6.50 5.08 -14.00
N ILE A 149 6.63 4.71 -12.73
CA ILE A 149 6.37 5.60 -11.60
C ILE A 149 7.66 6.23 -11.10
N THR A 150 7.55 7.45 -10.58
CA THR A 150 8.68 8.23 -10.03
C THR A 150 9.08 7.74 -8.64
N ASP A 151 10.21 8.25 -8.13
CA ASP A 151 10.63 8.01 -6.74
C ASP A 151 9.64 8.62 -5.74
N ASP A 152 8.99 9.73 -6.10
CA ASP A 152 7.96 10.35 -5.28
C ASP A 152 6.75 9.43 -5.07
N GLU A 153 6.30 8.76 -6.13
CA GLU A 153 5.21 7.78 -6.04
C GLU A 153 5.63 6.55 -5.22
N ILE A 154 6.90 6.13 -5.31
CA ILE A 154 7.45 5.07 -4.45
C ILE A 154 7.42 5.50 -2.98
N GLY A 155 7.77 6.77 -2.69
CA GLY A 155 7.67 7.34 -1.36
C GLY A 155 6.24 7.23 -0.79
N TYR A 156 5.23 7.60 -1.57
CA TYR A 156 3.84 7.43 -1.12
C TYR A 156 3.44 5.97 -0.92
N ILE A 157 3.87 5.06 -1.78
CA ILE A 157 3.63 3.61 -1.60
C ILE A 157 4.28 3.12 -0.30
N SER A 158 5.50 3.57 0.02
CA SER A 158 6.17 3.20 1.28
C SER A 158 5.39 3.67 2.51
N LEU A 159 4.78 4.86 2.47
CA LEU A 159 3.92 5.36 3.54
C LEU A 159 2.66 4.51 3.73
N HIS A 160 2.07 3.98 2.67
CA HIS A 160 0.96 3.02 2.78
C HIS A 160 1.40 1.72 3.44
N ILE A 161 2.59 1.18 3.08
CA ILE A 161 3.14 -0.02 3.70
C ILE A 161 3.41 0.23 5.19
N HIS A 162 4.06 1.36 5.53
CA HIS A 162 4.33 1.73 6.92
C HIS A 162 3.04 1.87 7.74
N ALA A 163 2.01 2.48 7.17
CA ALA A 163 0.71 2.60 7.81
C ALA A 163 0.08 1.24 8.16
N ALA A 164 0.25 0.25 7.28
CA ALA A 164 -0.25 -1.11 7.52
C ALA A 164 0.56 -1.87 8.59
N LEU A 165 1.82 -1.51 8.81
CA LEU A 165 2.67 -2.07 9.86
C LEU A 165 2.43 -1.40 11.21
N SER A 166 2.28 -0.07 11.22
CA SER A 166 2.19 0.74 12.44
C SER A 166 0.77 0.93 12.96
N SER A 167 -0.25 0.48 12.20
CA SER A 167 -1.66 0.75 12.48
C SER A 167 -2.00 2.25 12.58
N GLN A 168 -1.20 3.11 11.92
CA GLN A 168 -1.39 4.56 11.83
C GLN A 168 -1.75 4.95 10.40
N PRO A 169 -2.53 6.01 10.17
CA PRO A 169 -2.84 6.45 8.81
C PRO A 169 -1.59 6.99 8.09
N PRO A 170 -1.45 6.81 6.75
CA PRO A 170 -0.30 7.32 5.98
C PRO A 170 -0.02 8.81 6.17
N ALA A 171 -1.08 9.61 6.37
CA ALA A 171 -0.97 11.05 6.63
C ALA A 171 -0.13 11.37 7.89
N ARG A 172 -0.14 10.50 8.91
CA ARG A 172 0.67 10.69 10.11
C ARG A 172 2.16 10.53 9.82
N SER A 173 2.53 9.52 9.06
CA SER A 173 3.92 9.28 8.65
C SER A 173 4.44 10.42 7.77
N LEU A 174 3.61 10.91 6.85
CA LEU A 174 3.92 12.10 6.04
C LEU A 174 4.11 13.34 6.93
N GLN A 175 3.29 13.53 7.96
CA GLN A 175 3.42 14.62 8.91
C GLN A 175 4.74 14.55 9.70
N VAL A 176 5.18 13.37 10.10
CA VAL A 176 6.48 13.16 10.76
C VAL A 176 7.62 13.55 9.82
N ALA A 177 7.62 13.09 8.57
CA ALA A 177 8.61 13.48 7.57
C ALA A 177 8.64 15.01 7.37
N SER A 178 7.47 15.65 7.29
CA SER A 178 7.35 17.10 7.16
C SER A 178 7.94 17.87 8.36
N ILE A 179 7.70 17.41 9.58
CA ILE A 179 8.26 18.03 10.78
C ILE A 179 9.79 17.94 10.78
N ILE A 180 10.34 16.81 10.38
CA ILE A 180 11.79 16.62 10.31
C ILE A 180 12.38 17.54 9.25
N HIS A 181 11.84 17.54 8.06
CA HIS A 181 12.25 18.42 6.98
C HIS A 181 12.26 19.89 7.40
N GLN A 182 11.15 20.37 7.98
CA GLN A 182 11.05 21.75 8.48
C GLN A 182 12.07 22.06 9.58
N THR A 183 12.33 21.08 10.47
CA THR A 183 13.31 21.26 11.55
C THR A 183 14.72 21.37 10.98
N VAL A 184 15.08 20.54 10.00
CA VAL A 184 16.38 20.57 9.33
C VAL A 184 16.56 21.91 8.60
N THR A 185 15.59 22.30 7.78
CA THR A 185 15.61 23.58 7.06
C THR A 185 15.76 24.76 8.02
N TYR A 186 15.02 24.76 9.12
CA TYR A 186 15.14 25.82 10.15
C TYR A 186 16.56 25.90 10.76
N VAL A 187 17.19 24.76 11.03
CA VAL A 187 18.56 24.72 11.55
C VAL A 187 19.56 25.25 10.51
N GLU A 188 19.42 24.80 9.25
CA GLU A 188 20.27 25.24 8.16
C GLU A 188 20.21 26.75 7.95
N GLU A 189 19.02 27.32 7.92
CA GLU A 189 18.79 28.75 7.76
C GLU A 189 19.31 29.55 8.98
N THR A 190 19.05 29.05 10.21
CA THR A 190 19.46 29.76 11.44
C THR A 190 20.97 29.85 11.60
N PHE A 191 21.69 28.76 11.26
CA PHE A 191 23.13 28.66 11.43
C PHE A 191 23.90 28.90 10.14
N ASN A 192 23.22 29.16 9.03
CA ASN A 192 23.79 29.31 7.70
C ASN A 192 24.75 28.14 7.33
N ILE A 193 24.27 26.92 7.53
CA ILE A 193 24.97 25.67 7.23
C ILE A 193 24.16 24.83 6.26
N VAL A 194 24.78 23.85 5.63
CA VAL A 194 24.12 22.81 4.87
C VAL A 194 24.34 21.50 5.60
N ILE A 195 23.25 20.80 5.91
CA ILE A 195 23.29 19.50 6.56
C ILE A 195 23.36 18.44 5.45
N ASP A 196 24.41 17.65 5.46
CA ASP A 196 24.52 16.49 4.57
C ASP A 196 23.60 15.38 5.06
N GLU A 197 22.44 15.21 4.38
CA GLU A 197 21.43 14.20 4.69
C GLU A 197 21.92 12.76 4.50
N ASP A 198 22.96 12.55 3.68
CA ASP A 198 23.61 11.26 3.50
C ASP A 198 24.66 10.96 4.57
N SER A 199 24.96 11.92 5.45
CA SER A 199 25.92 11.73 6.54
C SER A 199 25.46 10.72 7.58
N ILE A 200 26.39 9.91 8.09
CA ILE A 200 26.12 8.96 9.18
C ILE A 200 25.57 9.68 10.42
N ALA A 201 26.00 10.92 10.66
CA ALA A 201 25.54 11.72 11.79
C ALA A 201 24.05 12.08 11.67
N TYR A 202 23.63 12.52 10.47
CA TYR A 202 22.24 12.84 10.19
C TYR A 202 21.35 11.59 10.25
N ILE A 203 21.74 10.51 9.57
CA ILE A 203 21.05 9.23 9.59
C ILE A 203 20.85 8.72 11.03
N ARG A 204 21.87 8.81 11.87
CA ARG A 204 21.79 8.43 13.28
C ARG A 204 20.86 9.36 14.08
N LEU A 205 20.91 10.67 13.83
CA LEU A 205 20.04 11.65 14.51
C LEU A 205 18.55 11.34 14.23
N VAL A 206 18.22 11.12 12.97
CA VAL A 206 16.85 10.83 12.53
C VAL A 206 16.37 9.48 13.09
N ASN A 207 17.15 8.42 12.93
CA ASN A 207 16.77 7.08 13.37
C ASN A 207 16.74 6.93 14.90
N HIS A 208 17.62 7.63 15.64
CA HIS A 208 17.71 7.50 17.10
C HIS A 208 16.55 8.17 17.83
N LYS A 209 16.03 9.29 17.33
CA LYS A 209 14.91 10.00 17.97
C LYS A 209 13.55 9.43 17.60
N ILE A 210 13.40 8.86 16.40
CA ILE A 210 12.11 8.42 15.88
C ILE A 210 11.85 6.95 16.18
N GLY A 211 12.87 6.08 16.10
CA GLY A 211 12.74 4.67 16.47
C GLY A 211 12.39 4.42 17.93
N ARG A 212 12.57 5.40 18.84
CA ARG A 212 12.14 5.32 20.24
C ARG A 212 10.75 5.88 20.51
N ALA A 213 10.15 6.58 19.55
CA ALA A 213 8.77 7.09 19.68
C ALA A 213 7.70 6.05 19.32
N HIS A 214 8.11 4.86 18.89
CA HIS A 214 7.23 3.76 18.48
C HIS A 214 7.31 2.52 19.41
N VAL A 215 7.84 2.66 20.65
CA VAL A 215 7.78 1.64 21.69
C VAL A 215 6.76 2.01 22.74
#